data_e578fe41e71b466de431b354b1e94717
#
_entry.id   e578fe41e71b466de431b354b1e94717
#
_cell.length_a   1.000
_cell.length_b   1.000
_cell.length_c   1.000
_cell.angle_alpha   90.00
_cell.angle_beta   90.00
_cell.angle_gamma   90.00
#
_symmetry.space_group_name_H-M   'P 1'
#
loop_
_entity.id
_entity.type
_entity.pdbx_description
1 polymer ?
#
loop_
_entity_poly.entity_id
_entity_poly.type
_entity_poly.pdbx_seq_one_letter_code
_entity_poly.pdbx_strand_id
1 'polypeptide(L)'
;DNMPLYFKTDIGDAAADSEGLADAMAAGGLPLQTVVSNNLVKAGQMFRRERSYDGVSIASTFDTANRQLHERLSDEATEALRAIVSADKMFHSVFVKSMDKALKAEGSKVQDNAGNQVSAGVQHTEFSSVVHNFVRQMLLGLKAQTAADEAIASLKRGEKPIIAVENTMGSFLSEYAAQNNINQGDSLGAFDYRTVLSRALERSRVINVVLPTGDKSKQNIPLSQLDPITRKAYDHAQEVIDRLAIDIPVSPIDWMRAEIARAGFSVAEITGRDLAVDYSNPRKPVLSAIDLTEQRDKVASTRRFNGGELDALILNVAGSTGISLHASEKFA
;
A
#
# COMPACT_ATOMS: atom_id res chain seq x y z
N ASP A 1 -7.49 -15.45 8.10
CA ASP A 1 -6.64 -15.22 9.29
C ASP A 1 -7.20 -15.87 10.55
N ASN A 2 -8.50 -16.18 10.63
CA ASN A 2 -9.15 -16.77 11.80
C ASN A 2 -9.37 -18.29 11.69
N MET A 3 -8.97 -18.94 10.61
CA MET A 3 -9.14 -20.37 10.39
C MET A 3 -8.59 -21.26 11.50
N PRO A 4 -7.43 -20.97 12.13
CA PRO A 4 -6.95 -21.75 13.27
C PRO A 4 -7.91 -21.76 14.47
N LEU A 5 -8.78 -20.75 14.61
CA LEU A 5 -9.81 -20.72 15.67
C LEU A 5 -10.98 -21.62 15.33
N TYR A 6 -11.41 -21.67 14.07
CA TYR A 6 -12.45 -22.57 13.61
C TYR A 6 -12.01 -24.04 13.70
N PHE A 7 -10.74 -24.33 13.45
CA PHE A 7 -10.19 -25.66 13.58
C PHE A 7 -10.22 -26.23 15.01
N LYS A 8 -10.44 -25.37 16.01
CA LYS A 8 -10.65 -25.79 17.42
C LYS A 8 -12.11 -26.13 17.75
N THR A 9 -13.01 -26.00 16.81
CA THR A 9 -14.42 -26.40 16.94
C THR A 9 -14.65 -27.76 16.28
N ASP A 10 -15.82 -28.35 16.41
CA ASP A 10 -16.18 -29.66 15.81
C ASP A 10 -15.97 -29.70 14.28
N ILE A 11 -15.94 -28.56 13.63
CA ILE A 11 -15.65 -28.51 12.20
C ILE A 11 -14.17 -28.87 11.88
N GLY A 12 -13.29 -28.75 12.86
CA GLY A 12 -11.89 -29.20 12.73
C GLY A 12 -11.79 -30.70 12.48
N ASP A 13 -12.73 -31.49 12.98
CA ASP A 13 -12.78 -32.94 12.78
C ASP A 13 -13.14 -33.31 11.34
N ALA A 14 -13.66 -32.37 10.56
CA ALA A 14 -14.03 -32.58 9.15
C ALA A 14 -12.88 -32.31 8.16
N ALA A 15 -11.73 -31.86 8.62
CA ALA A 15 -10.57 -31.55 7.79
C ALA A 15 -9.28 -32.08 8.43
N ALA A 16 -8.30 -32.44 7.60
CA ALA A 16 -7.04 -33.00 8.09
C ALA A 16 -6.17 -31.96 8.83
N ASP A 17 -6.28 -30.69 8.41
CA ASP A 17 -5.56 -29.57 8.98
C ASP A 17 -6.31 -28.23 8.73
N SER A 18 -5.77 -27.14 9.29
CA SER A 18 -6.38 -25.81 9.17
C SER A 18 -6.31 -25.23 7.76
N GLU A 19 -5.36 -25.66 6.94
CA GLU A 19 -5.19 -25.21 5.54
C GLU A 19 -6.26 -25.85 4.67
N GLY A 20 -6.46 -27.17 4.79
CA GLY A 20 -7.54 -27.90 4.10
C GLY A 20 -8.93 -27.39 4.49
N LEU A 21 -9.14 -26.99 5.75
CA LEU A 21 -10.37 -26.32 6.16
C LEU A 21 -10.54 -24.96 5.47
N ALA A 22 -9.47 -24.17 5.38
CA ALA A 22 -9.51 -22.88 4.71
C ALA A 22 -9.83 -23.02 3.23
N ASP A 23 -9.23 -24.00 2.55
CA ASP A 23 -9.46 -24.29 1.14
C ASP A 23 -10.91 -24.75 0.88
N ALA A 24 -11.42 -25.63 1.73
CA ALA A 24 -12.82 -26.08 1.64
C ALA A 24 -13.80 -24.92 1.83
N MET A 25 -13.53 -24.03 2.80
CA MET A 25 -14.36 -22.85 3.06
C MET A 25 -14.27 -21.81 1.94
N ALA A 26 -13.11 -21.68 1.31
CA ALA A 26 -12.92 -20.81 0.15
C ALA A 26 -13.66 -21.36 -1.07
N ALA A 27 -13.56 -22.66 -1.35
CA ALA A 27 -14.22 -23.33 -2.47
C ALA A 27 -15.75 -23.32 -2.32
N GLY A 28 -16.25 -23.53 -1.10
CA GLY A 28 -17.69 -23.52 -0.80
C GLY A 28 -18.33 -22.13 -0.73
N GLY A 29 -17.50 -21.09 -0.68
CA GLY A 29 -17.93 -19.71 -0.68
C GLY A 29 -18.89 -19.32 0.44
N LEU A 30 -19.62 -18.23 0.23
CA LEU A 30 -20.54 -17.67 1.22
C LEU A 30 -21.65 -18.65 1.68
N PRO A 31 -22.25 -19.50 0.82
CA PRO A 31 -23.25 -20.45 1.26
C PRO A 31 -22.73 -21.44 2.30
N LEU A 32 -21.55 -22.04 2.05
CA LEU A 32 -20.95 -22.99 3.00
C LEU A 32 -20.58 -22.29 4.30
N GLN A 33 -19.97 -21.13 4.23
CA GLN A 33 -19.59 -20.31 5.40
C GLN A 33 -20.82 -19.98 6.27
N THR A 34 -21.96 -19.67 5.64
CA THR A 34 -23.21 -19.38 6.35
C THR A 34 -23.76 -20.61 7.06
N VAL A 35 -23.80 -21.76 6.38
CA VAL A 35 -24.29 -23.02 6.97
C VAL A 35 -23.42 -23.44 8.15
N VAL A 36 -22.10 -23.41 7.97
CA VAL A 36 -21.12 -23.75 9.01
C VAL A 36 -21.25 -22.82 10.21
N SER A 37 -21.28 -21.52 10.00
CA SER A 37 -21.44 -20.54 11.07
C SER A 37 -22.72 -20.76 11.85
N ASN A 38 -23.85 -21.03 11.17
CA ASN A 38 -25.12 -21.28 11.81
C ASN A 38 -25.10 -22.57 12.66
N ASN A 39 -24.43 -23.62 12.18
CA ASN A 39 -24.29 -24.86 12.93
C ASN A 39 -23.44 -24.69 14.19
N LEU A 40 -22.30 -23.98 14.08
CA LEU A 40 -21.44 -23.68 15.23
C LEU A 40 -22.15 -22.81 16.28
N VAL A 41 -22.96 -21.84 15.83
CA VAL A 41 -23.79 -21.04 16.75
C VAL A 41 -24.82 -21.90 17.47
N LYS A 42 -25.52 -22.80 16.75
CA LYS A 42 -26.50 -23.75 17.34
C LYS A 42 -25.83 -24.72 18.32
N ALA A 43 -24.60 -25.13 18.05
CA ALA A 43 -23.81 -26.00 18.91
C ALA A 43 -23.19 -25.24 20.12
N GLY A 44 -23.38 -23.94 20.22
CA GLY A 44 -22.78 -23.11 21.30
C GLY A 44 -21.27 -22.92 21.19
N GLN A 45 -20.67 -23.29 20.08
CA GLN A 45 -19.21 -23.20 19.84
C GLN A 45 -18.80 -21.87 19.21
N MET A 46 -19.75 -21.09 18.71
CA MET A 46 -19.53 -19.81 18.11
C MET A 46 -20.61 -18.82 18.56
N PHE A 47 -20.19 -17.59 18.83
CA PHE A 47 -21.10 -16.48 19.01
C PHE A 47 -21.05 -15.58 17.78
N ARG A 48 -22.15 -15.52 17.02
CA ARG A 48 -22.30 -14.65 15.84
C ARG A 48 -23.15 -13.45 16.21
N ARG A 49 -22.54 -12.27 16.10
CA ARG A 49 -23.26 -11.02 16.25
C ARG A 49 -23.39 -10.35 14.89
N GLU A 50 -24.58 -10.33 14.36
CA GLU A 50 -24.90 -9.52 13.18
C GLU A 50 -25.32 -8.12 13.61
N ARG A 51 -24.80 -7.12 12.93
CA ARG A 51 -25.26 -5.74 13.10
C ARG A 51 -26.25 -5.44 11.99
N SER A 52 -27.34 -4.77 12.32
CA SER A 52 -28.24 -4.20 11.32
C SER A 52 -27.55 -3.06 10.60
N TYR A 53 -27.80 -2.95 9.31
CA TYR A 53 -27.48 -1.80 8.48
C TYR A 53 -28.65 -0.80 8.38
N ASP A 54 -29.68 -0.95 9.23
CA ASP A 54 -30.79 -0.02 9.28
C ASP A 54 -30.27 1.38 9.62
N GLY A 55 -30.71 2.37 8.86
CA GLY A 55 -30.22 3.74 9.00
C GLY A 55 -28.86 4.03 8.36
N VAL A 56 -28.21 3.01 7.72
CA VAL A 56 -26.98 3.22 6.95
C VAL A 56 -27.33 3.46 5.49
N SER A 57 -26.93 4.61 4.96
CA SER A 57 -27.01 4.95 3.55
C SER A 57 -25.64 4.76 2.89
N ILE A 58 -25.60 4.07 1.76
CA ILE A 58 -24.39 3.86 0.97
C ILE A 58 -24.54 4.57 -0.34
N ALA A 59 -23.63 5.50 -0.63
CA ALA A 59 -23.58 6.22 -1.89
C ALA A 59 -22.20 6.10 -2.53
N SER A 60 -22.17 5.99 -3.87
CA SER A 60 -20.93 6.06 -4.64
C SER A 60 -20.83 7.44 -5.25
N THR A 61 -19.77 8.16 -4.92
CA THR A 61 -19.49 9.49 -5.46
C THR A 61 -18.38 9.38 -6.50
N PHE A 62 -18.62 9.95 -7.68
CA PHE A 62 -17.64 10.03 -8.76
C PHE A 62 -17.20 11.49 -8.92
N ASP A 63 -15.90 11.71 -8.94
CA ASP A 63 -15.30 13.02 -9.21
C ASP A 63 -15.40 13.37 -10.71
N THR A 64 -16.59 13.80 -11.11
CA THR A 64 -16.87 14.18 -12.49
C THR A 64 -16.26 15.54 -12.86
N ALA A 65 -16.04 16.42 -11.88
CA ALA A 65 -15.46 17.75 -12.10
C ALA A 65 -13.99 17.66 -12.58
N ASN A 66 -13.25 16.69 -12.07
CA ASN A 66 -11.84 16.47 -12.40
C ASN A 66 -11.62 15.34 -13.41
N ARG A 67 -12.65 14.88 -14.10
CA ARG A 67 -12.60 13.74 -15.01
C ARG A 67 -11.46 13.84 -16.03
N GLN A 68 -11.32 14.98 -16.70
CA GLN A 68 -10.27 15.18 -17.72
C GLN A 68 -8.87 15.11 -17.11
N LEU A 69 -8.68 15.63 -15.89
CA LEU A 69 -7.45 15.52 -15.15
C LEU A 69 -7.13 14.05 -14.83
N HIS A 70 -8.12 13.31 -14.34
CA HIS A 70 -7.97 11.89 -14.00
C HIS A 70 -7.65 11.03 -15.23
N GLU A 71 -8.32 11.27 -16.37
CA GLU A 71 -8.05 10.58 -17.61
C GLU A 71 -6.61 10.84 -18.09
N ARG A 72 -6.20 12.12 -18.15
CA ARG A 72 -4.84 12.51 -18.56
C ARG A 72 -3.77 11.87 -17.66
N LEU A 73 -3.90 11.98 -16.34
CA LEU A 73 -2.92 11.42 -15.40
C LEU A 73 -2.88 9.88 -15.44
N SER A 74 -4.03 9.24 -15.68
CA SER A 74 -4.09 7.79 -15.84
C SER A 74 -3.41 7.32 -17.14
N ASP A 75 -3.55 8.07 -18.22
CA ASP A 75 -2.88 7.78 -19.50
C ASP A 75 -1.37 7.95 -19.37
N GLU A 76 -0.91 9.08 -18.81
CA GLU A 76 0.50 9.34 -18.55
C GLU A 76 1.12 8.25 -17.65
N ALA A 77 0.47 7.89 -16.55
CA ALA A 77 0.94 6.83 -15.66
C ALA A 77 0.96 5.45 -16.35
N THR A 78 -0.05 5.17 -17.19
CA THR A 78 -0.12 3.94 -17.96
C THR A 78 1.03 3.83 -18.97
N GLU A 79 1.38 4.92 -19.66
CA GLU A 79 2.52 4.97 -20.56
C GLU A 79 3.83 4.65 -19.83
N ALA A 80 4.06 5.30 -18.68
CA ALA A 80 5.26 5.07 -17.88
C ALA A 80 5.33 3.62 -17.35
N LEU A 81 4.22 3.10 -16.82
CA LEU A 81 4.18 1.71 -16.32
C LEU A 81 4.42 0.70 -17.44
N ARG A 82 3.87 0.92 -18.63
CA ARG A 82 4.14 0.07 -19.80
C ARG A 82 5.61 0.10 -20.21
N ALA A 83 6.24 1.28 -20.19
CA ALA A 83 7.66 1.41 -20.48
C ALA A 83 8.53 0.66 -19.46
N ILE A 84 8.23 0.80 -18.15
CA ILE A 84 8.92 0.08 -17.08
C ILE A 84 8.74 -1.44 -17.23
N VAL A 85 7.51 -1.92 -17.42
CA VAL A 85 7.24 -3.35 -17.61
C VAL A 85 7.94 -3.89 -18.86
N SER A 86 8.04 -3.10 -19.92
CA SER A 86 8.79 -3.48 -21.12
C SER A 86 10.29 -3.61 -20.84
N ALA A 87 10.87 -2.66 -20.10
CA ALA A 87 12.27 -2.70 -19.68
C ALA A 87 12.56 -3.91 -18.78
N ASP A 88 11.70 -4.17 -17.79
CA ASP A 88 11.78 -5.33 -16.90
C ASP A 88 11.72 -6.66 -17.66
N LYS A 89 10.76 -6.80 -18.58
CA LYS A 89 10.67 -8.00 -19.45
C LYS A 89 11.92 -8.19 -20.32
N MET A 90 12.48 -7.11 -20.86
CA MET A 90 13.70 -7.17 -21.66
C MET A 90 14.89 -7.60 -20.80
N PHE A 91 15.04 -7.01 -19.62
CA PHE A 91 16.05 -7.39 -18.65
C PHE A 91 15.96 -8.88 -18.29
N HIS A 92 14.78 -9.37 -17.99
CA HIS A 92 14.57 -10.77 -17.67
C HIS A 92 14.87 -11.70 -18.86
N SER A 93 14.37 -11.37 -20.06
CA SER A 93 14.48 -12.26 -21.22
C SER A 93 15.87 -12.33 -21.81
N VAL A 94 16.66 -11.28 -21.70
CA VAL A 94 18.00 -11.18 -22.30
C VAL A 94 19.07 -11.34 -21.21
N PHE A 95 19.11 -10.43 -20.25
CA PHE A 95 20.18 -10.39 -19.24
C PHE A 95 20.10 -11.51 -18.23
N VAL A 96 18.96 -11.65 -17.53
CA VAL A 96 18.78 -12.63 -16.44
C VAL A 96 18.92 -14.06 -16.96
N LYS A 97 18.30 -14.38 -18.12
CA LYS A 97 18.42 -15.73 -18.70
C LYS A 97 19.83 -16.07 -19.14
N SER A 98 20.59 -15.10 -19.67
CA SER A 98 21.98 -15.33 -20.06
C SER A 98 22.87 -15.59 -18.83
N MET A 99 22.67 -14.81 -17.76
CA MET A 99 23.39 -14.96 -16.50
C MET A 99 23.03 -16.28 -15.80
N ASP A 100 21.75 -16.63 -15.74
CA ASP A 100 21.27 -17.90 -15.17
C ASP A 100 21.86 -19.11 -15.91
N LYS A 101 21.94 -19.05 -17.24
CA LYS A 101 22.55 -20.09 -18.05
C LYS A 101 24.04 -20.24 -17.76
N ALA A 102 24.77 -19.12 -17.59
CA ALA A 102 26.19 -19.15 -17.25
C ALA A 102 26.44 -19.78 -15.87
N LEU A 103 25.69 -19.34 -14.87
CA LEU A 103 25.82 -19.89 -13.49
C LEU A 103 25.47 -21.36 -13.40
N LYS A 104 24.44 -21.82 -14.09
CA LYS A 104 24.05 -23.24 -14.16
C LYS A 104 25.09 -24.12 -14.87
N ALA A 105 25.86 -23.55 -15.80
CA ALA A 105 26.93 -24.25 -16.47
C ALA A 105 28.16 -24.48 -15.55
N GLU A 106 28.37 -23.60 -14.57
CA GLU A 106 29.48 -23.69 -13.60
C GLU A 106 29.19 -24.61 -12.40
N GLY A 107 27.93 -24.83 -12.04
CA GLY A 107 27.58 -25.67 -10.90
C GLY A 107 26.11 -26.10 -10.88
N SER A 108 25.89 -27.40 -10.83
CA SER A 108 24.54 -27.94 -11.05
C SER A 108 23.69 -28.11 -9.79
N LYS A 109 24.27 -28.34 -8.62
CA LYS A 109 23.57 -28.46 -7.34
C LYS A 109 24.46 -28.05 -6.19
N VAL A 110 23.98 -27.20 -5.33
CA VAL A 110 24.67 -26.70 -4.12
C VAL A 110 23.76 -26.82 -2.91
N GLN A 111 24.33 -26.92 -1.72
CA GLN A 111 23.57 -26.83 -0.49
C GLN A 111 23.57 -25.38 -0.01
N ASP A 112 22.39 -24.87 0.37
CA ASP A 112 22.30 -23.58 1.04
C ASP A 112 22.73 -23.69 2.51
N ASN A 113 22.87 -22.55 3.20
CA ASN A 113 23.29 -22.49 4.60
C ASN A 113 22.33 -23.22 5.58
N ALA A 114 21.15 -23.64 5.12
CA ALA A 114 20.18 -24.44 5.85
C ALA A 114 20.26 -25.94 5.51
N GLY A 115 21.20 -26.34 4.65
CA GLY A 115 21.39 -27.74 4.21
C GLY A 115 20.46 -28.21 3.10
N ASN A 116 19.65 -27.31 2.49
CA ASN A 116 18.75 -27.66 1.41
C ASN A 116 19.51 -27.71 0.09
N GLN A 117 19.17 -28.69 -0.77
CA GLN A 117 19.68 -28.71 -2.13
C GLN A 117 19.03 -27.62 -2.97
N VAL A 118 19.80 -26.64 -3.45
CA VAL A 118 19.39 -25.57 -4.34
C VAL A 118 20.21 -25.58 -5.61
N SER A 119 19.63 -25.19 -6.73
CA SER A 119 20.39 -24.99 -7.96
C SER A 119 21.01 -23.60 -7.96
N ALA A 120 22.28 -23.49 -8.33
CA ALA A 120 22.86 -22.19 -8.66
C ALA A 120 22.04 -21.54 -9.78
N GLY A 121 21.80 -20.24 -9.70
CA GLY A 121 21.02 -19.54 -10.70
C GLY A 121 20.55 -18.16 -10.26
N VAL A 122 19.77 -17.52 -11.11
CA VAL A 122 19.22 -16.17 -10.87
C VAL A 122 17.72 -16.25 -10.69
N GLN A 123 17.23 -15.68 -9.60
CA GLN A 123 15.81 -15.47 -9.37
C GLN A 123 15.50 -13.98 -9.55
N HIS A 124 14.56 -13.69 -10.42
CA HIS A 124 14.05 -12.35 -10.63
C HIS A 124 12.74 -12.17 -9.84
N THR A 125 12.60 -11.03 -9.18
CA THR A 125 11.37 -10.70 -8.47
C THR A 125 10.39 -10.06 -9.44
N GLU A 126 9.19 -10.61 -9.58
CA GLU A 126 8.17 -10.05 -10.46
C GLU A 126 7.85 -8.60 -10.09
N PHE A 127 7.81 -7.74 -11.10
CA PHE A 127 7.51 -6.31 -10.96
C PHE A 127 6.02 -6.02 -10.69
N SER A 128 5.15 -7.03 -10.80
CA SER A 128 3.69 -6.89 -10.67
C SER A 128 3.24 -6.24 -9.35
N SER A 129 3.86 -6.59 -8.23
CA SER A 129 3.54 -6.00 -6.92
C SER A 129 3.85 -4.51 -6.84
N VAL A 130 4.92 -4.06 -7.50
CA VAL A 130 5.33 -2.65 -7.55
C VAL A 130 4.32 -1.83 -8.36
N VAL A 131 3.92 -2.34 -9.52
CA VAL A 131 2.87 -1.73 -10.37
C VAL A 131 1.57 -1.58 -9.59
N HIS A 132 1.14 -2.66 -8.94
CA HIS A 132 -0.09 -2.67 -8.17
C HIS A 132 -0.09 -1.63 -7.05
N ASN A 133 0.99 -1.57 -6.28
CA ASN A 133 1.13 -0.59 -5.20
C ASN A 133 1.17 0.85 -5.73
N PHE A 134 1.88 1.09 -6.83
CA PHE A 134 1.92 2.40 -7.46
C PHE A 134 0.52 2.87 -7.90
N VAL A 135 -0.22 2.02 -8.62
CA VAL A 135 -1.58 2.34 -9.09
C VAL A 135 -2.50 2.67 -7.91
N ARG A 136 -2.47 1.89 -6.84
CA ARG A 136 -3.28 2.16 -5.63
C ARG A 136 -2.94 3.51 -5.01
N GLN A 137 -1.66 3.84 -4.92
CA GLN A 137 -1.21 5.10 -4.34
C GLN A 137 -1.58 6.30 -5.22
N MET A 138 -1.40 6.18 -6.53
CA MET A 138 -1.81 7.20 -7.48
C MET A 138 -3.33 7.46 -7.42
N LEU A 139 -4.13 6.39 -7.38
CA LEU A 139 -5.59 6.50 -7.25
C LEU A 139 -6.01 7.18 -5.95
N LEU A 140 -5.30 6.93 -4.86
CA LEU A 140 -5.53 7.64 -3.61
C LEU A 140 -5.14 9.12 -3.71
N GLY A 141 -3.99 9.42 -4.34
CA GLY A 141 -3.55 10.80 -4.62
C GLY A 141 -4.54 11.59 -5.46
N LEU A 142 -5.08 10.97 -6.52
CA LEU A 142 -6.13 11.57 -7.38
C LEU A 142 -7.39 11.93 -6.59
N LYS A 143 -7.77 11.11 -5.62
CA LYS A 143 -8.98 11.30 -4.81
C LYS A 143 -8.78 12.21 -3.60
N ALA A 144 -7.54 12.56 -3.25
CA ALA A 144 -7.24 13.24 -1.99
C ALA A 144 -7.95 14.58 -1.84
N GLN A 145 -7.98 15.39 -2.90
CA GLN A 145 -8.66 16.69 -2.86
C GLN A 145 -10.17 16.51 -2.70
N THR A 146 -10.79 15.68 -3.52
CA THR A 146 -12.23 15.43 -3.44
C THR A 146 -12.64 14.85 -2.10
N ALA A 147 -11.85 13.95 -1.54
CA ALA A 147 -12.11 13.38 -0.21
C ALA A 147 -12.01 14.44 0.90
N ALA A 148 -11.04 15.35 0.80
CA ALA A 148 -10.92 16.47 1.72
C ALA A 148 -12.12 17.43 1.60
N ASP A 149 -12.51 17.77 0.39
CA ASP A 149 -13.65 18.69 0.12
C ASP A 149 -14.97 18.11 0.64
N GLU A 150 -15.21 16.82 0.43
CA GLU A 150 -16.39 16.11 0.96
C GLU A 150 -16.38 16.07 2.49
N ALA A 151 -15.23 15.80 3.10
CA ALA A 151 -15.09 15.84 4.56
C ALA A 151 -15.35 17.24 5.11
N ILE A 152 -14.80 18.28 4.49
CA ILE A 152 -15.03 19.68 4.88
C ILE A 152 -16.50 20.06 4.71
N ALA A 153 -17.14 19.64 3.63
CA ALA A 153 -18.56 19.87 3.42
C ALA A 153 -19.42 19.20 4.50
N SER A 154 -19.09 17.96 4.86
CA SER A 154 -19.71 17.21 5.95
C SER A 154 -19.54 17.94 7.30
N LEU A 155 -18.32 18.37 7.62
CA LEU A 155 -18.05 19.14 8.83
C LEU A 155 -18.84 20.44 8.93
N LYS A 156 -18.97 21.17 7.81
CA LYS A 156 -19.79 22.41 7.75
C LYS A 156 -21.28 22.15 7.95
N ARG A 157 -21.76 20.93 7.70
CA ARG A 157 -23.13 20.52 8.04
C ARG A 157 -23.28 20.06 9.49
N GLY A 158 -22.20 20.07 10.27
CA GLY A 158 -22.19 19.56 11.66
C GLY A 158 -22.08 18.04 11.76
N GLU A 159 -21.74 17.37 10.67
CA GLU A 159 -21.51 15.93 10.64
C GLU A 159 -20.09 15.60 11.08
N LYS A 160 -19.81 14.32 11.32
CA LYS A 160 -18.53 13.84 11.87
C LYS A 160 -17.87 12.84 10.93
N PRO A 161 -17.09 13.30 9.93
CA PRO A 161 -16.53 12.43 8.90
C PRO A 161 -15.39 11.55 9.43
N ILE A 162 -15.34 10.33 8.88
CA ILE A 162 -14.25 9.39 9.02
C ILE A 162 -13.76 9.03 7.61
N ILE A 163 -12.49 9.28 7.33
CA ILE A 163 -11.87 8.95 6.05
C ILE A 163 -11.11 7.64 6.21
N ALA A 164 -11.56 6.57 5.56
CA ALA A 164 -10.86 5.30 5.53
C ALA A 164 -10.00 5.19 4.28
N VAL A 165 -8.70 4.94 4.47
CA VAL A 165 -7.74 4.79 3.37
C VAL A 165 -7.11 3.41 3.37
N GLU A 166 -6.82 2.87 2.19
CA GLU A 166 -6.20 1.55 2.06
C GLU A 166 -4.68 1.59 2.27
N ASN A 167 -4.03 2.66 1.84
CA ASN A 167 -2.58 2.80 1.81
C ASN A 167 -2.11 4.12 2.44
N THR A 168 -0.90 4.17 2.97
CA THR A 168 -0.38 5.33 3.69
C THR A 168 0.84 5.99 3.07
N MET A 169 1.44 5.46 2.00
CA MET A 169 2.72 5.91 1.44
C MET A 169 3.92 5.88 2.44
N GLY A 170 3.71 5.45 3.68
CA GLY A 170 4.71 5.54 4.74
C GLY A 170 6.04 4.87 4.40
N SER A 171 6.02 3.65 3.85
CA SER A 171 7.23 2.92 3.47
C SER A 171 8.03 3.64 2.37
N PHE A 172 7.37 4.23 1.38
CA PHE A 172 8.03 5.00 0.33
C PHE A 172 8.68 6.26 0.86
N LEU A 173 7.97 6.98 1.73
CA LEU A 173 8.48 8.20 2.34
C LEU A 173 9.71 7.90 3.22
N SER A 174 9.64 6.87 4.05
CA SER A 174 10.74 6.46 4.93
C SER A 174 11.97 6.04 4.13
N GLU A 175 11.77 5.29 3.07
CA GLU A 175 12.87 4.85 2.21
C GLU A 175 13.48 6.02 1.44
N TYR A 176 12.65 6.94 0.93
CA TYR A 176 13.13 8.16 0.27
C TYR A 176 13.97 9.01 1.21
N ALA A 177 13.48 9.25 2.40
CA ALA A 177 14.19 10.04 3.40
C ALA A 177 15.54 9.40 3.75
N ALA A 178 15.57 8.08 4.01
CA ALA A 178 16.80 7.36 4.34
C ALA A 178 17.85 7.42 3.22
N GLN A 179 17.45 7.21 1.96
CA GLN A 179 18.38 7.17 0.84
C GLN A 179 18.94 8.55 0.45
N ASN A 180 18.18 9.62 0.72
CA ASN A 180 18.64 10.98 0.40
C ASN A 180 19.13 11.75 1.63
N ASN A 181 19.33 11.06 2.77
CA ASN A 181 19.73 11.66 4.04
C ASN A 181 18.85 12.86 4.44
N ILE A 182 17.54 12.77 4.19
CA ILE A 182 16.56 13.79 4.54
C ILE A 182 16.14 13.56 5.98
N ASN A 183 16.34 14.54 6.83
CA ASN A 183 15.95 14.52 8.22
C ASN A 183 14.61 15.24 8.42
N GLN A 184 14.03 15.05 9.60
CA GLN A 184 12.86 15.81 10.00
C GLN A 184 13.15 17.32 9.96
N GLY A 185 12.27 18.08 9.33
CA GLY A 185 12.42 19.52 9.10
C GLY A 185 13.06 19.88 7.76
N ASP A 186 13.67 18.91 7.07
CA ASP A 186 14.26 19.15 5.75
C ASP A 186 13.21 19.19 4.65
N SER A 187 13.48 19.94 3.60
CA SER A 187 12.65 19.95 2.39
C SER A 187 12.73 18.60 1.70
N LEU A 188 11.58 18.08 1.26
CA LEU A 188 11.50 16.88 0.43
C LEU A 188 12.03 17.10 -1.00
N GLY A 189 12.34 18.34 -1.39
CA GLY A 189 12.82 18.66 -2.73
C GLY A 189 11.82 18.27 -3.82
N ALA A 190 12.31 17.55 -4.83
CA ALA A 190 11.52 17.09 -5.96
C ALA A 190 10.87 15.69 -5.71
N PHE A 191 10.45 15.40 -4.47
CA PHE A 191 9.74 14.16 -4.19
C PHE A 191 8.34 14.19 -4.81
N ASP A 192 8.20 13.54 -5.92
CA ASP A 192 6.97 13.42 -6.68
C ASP A 192 6.79 11.98 -7.21
N TYR A 193 5.73 11.74 -7.98
CA TYR A 193 5.46 10.41 -8.56
C TYR A 193 6.51 9.98 -9.59
N ARG A 194 7.26 10.89 -10.22
CA ARG A 194 8.40 10.55 -11.10
C ARG A 194 9.49 9.89 -10.29
N THR A 195 9.78 10.43 -9.11
CA THR A 195 10.75 9.84 -8.16
C THR A 195 10.34 8.42 -7.76
N VAL A 196 9.05 8.19 -7.49
CA VAL A 196 8.52 6.85 -7.15
C VAL A 196 8.71 5.88 -8.33
N LEU A 197 8.41 6.31 -9.55
CA LEU A 197 8.54 5.49 -10.75
C LEU A 197 9.99 5.24 -11.15
N SER A 198 10.87 6.24 -11.08
CA SER A 198 12.30 6.06 -11.33
C SER A 198 12.92 5.02 -10.39
N ARG A 199 12.54 5.04 -9.12
CA ARG A 199 12.95 4.01 -8.16
C ARG A 199 12.39 2.63 -8.46
N ALA A 200 11.14 2.58 -8.90
CA ALA A 200 10.55 1.32 -9.34
C ALA A 200 11.35 0.74 -10.52
N LEU A 201 11.75 1.60 -11.47
CA LEU A 201 12.60 1.23 -12.61
C LEU A 201 13.99 0.78 -12.14
N GLU A 202 14.61 1.45 -11.17
CA GLU A 202 15.90 1.02 -10.61
C GLU A 202 15.81 -0.34 -9.92
N ARG A 203 14.75 -0.55 -9.14
CA ARG A 203 14.51 -1.81 -8.42
C ARG A 203 14.23 -2.99 -9.32
N SER A 204 13.71 -2.78 -10.51
CA SER A 204 13.50 -3.85 -11.49
C SER A 204 14.80 -4.52 -11.94
N ARG A 205 15.97 -3.88 -11.68
CA ARG A 205 17.31 -4.44 -11.95
C ARG A 205 17.90 -5.21 -10.76
N VAL A 206 17.15 -5.40 -9.69
CA VAL A 206 17.61 -6.17 -8.53
C VAL A 206 17.29 -7.64 -8.74
N ILE A 207 18.31 -8.47 -8.67
CA ILE A 207 18.21 -9.92 -8.80
C ILE A 207 18.70 -10.63 -7.52
N ASN A 208 18.17 -11.80 -7.26
CA ASN A 208 18.67 -12.70 -6.24
C ASN A 208 19.51 -13.79 -6.92
N VAL A 209 20.79 -13.85 -6.60
CA VAL A 209 21.73 -14.82 -7.17
C VAL A 209 22.02 -15.89 -6.14
N VAL A 210 21.90 -17.16 -6.56
CA VAL A 210 22.42 -18.32 -5.81
C VAL A 210 23.72 -18.71 -6.47
N LEU A 211 24.84 -18.48 -5.78
CA LEU A 211 26.18 -18.77 -6.27
C LEU A 211 26.45 -20.29 -6.26
N PRO A 212 27.45 -20.77 -7.02
CA PRO A 212 27.87 -22.17 -6.98
C PRO A 212 28.34 -22.65 -5.58
N THR A 213 28.64 -21.71 -4.68
CA THR A 213 28.98 -21.98 -3.27
C THR A 213 27.76 -22.23 -2.38
N GLY A 214 26.53 -22.00 -2.87
CA GLY A 214 25.29 -22.05 -2.09
C GLY A 214 24.89 -20.72 -1.45
N ASP A 215 25.76 -19.72 -1.50
CA ASP A 215 25.48 -18.40 -0.93
C ASP A 215 24.42 -17.67 -1.74
N LYS A 216 23.50 -16.99 -1.03
CA LYS A 216 22.49 -16.14 -1.63
C LYS A 216 22.93 -14.69 -1.55
N SER A 217 22.93 -14.01 -2.69
CA SER A 217 23.31 -12.60 -2.78
C SER A 217 22.22 -11.81 -3.53
N LYS A 218 21.90 -10.64 -3.02
CA LYS A 218 21.01 -9.68 -3.68
C LYS A 218 21.87 -8.65 -4.38
N GLN A 219 21.75 -8.54 -5.70
CA GLN A 219 22.58 -7.67 -6.51
C GLN A 219 21.71 -6.68 -7.29
N ASN A 220 22.11 -5.42 -7.29
CA ASN A 220 21.55 -4.40 -8.18
C ASN A 220 22.48 -4.27 -9.39
N ILE A 221 21.96 -4.59 -10.57
CA ILE A 221 22.73 -4.57 -11.80
C ILE A 221 22.81 -3.13 -12.33
N PRO A 222 24.01 -2.54 -12.41
CA PRO A 222 24.16 -1.19 -12.94
C PRO A 222 23.87 -1.14 -14.45
N LEU A 223 23.36 -0.01 -14.93
CA LEU A 223 23.02 0.19 -16.35
C LEU A 223 24.20 -0.06 -17.29
N SER A 224 25.43 0.17 -16.82
CA SER A 224 26.67 -0.06 -17.61
C SER A 224 26.96 -1.53 -17.93
N GLN A 225 26.33 -2.45 -17.18
CA GLN A 225 26.49 -3.89 -17.39
C GLN A 225 25.41 -4.50 -18.28
N LEU A 226 24.39 -3.72 -18.64
CA LEU A 226 23.32 -4.19 -19.50
C LEU A 226 23.78 -4.24 -20.97
N ASP A 227 23.25 -5.20 -21.69
CA ASP A 227 23.40 -5.23 -23.14
C ASP A 227 22.71 -4.01 -23.80
N PRO A 228 23.12 -3.62 -25.03
CA PRO A 228 22.59 -2.41 -25.65
C PRO A 228 21.09 -2.36 -25.85
N ILE A 229 20.44 -3.52 -26.04
CA ILE A 229 19.00 -3.60 -26.28
C ILE A 229 18.26 -3.36 -24.96
N THR A 230 18.66 -4.07 -23.92
CA THR A 230 18.09 -3.90 -22.58
C THR A 230 18.35 -2.49 -22.06
N ARG A 231 19.56 -1.96 -22.25
CA ARG A 231 19.91 -0.59 -21.89
C ARG A 231 18.99 0.44 -22.54
N LYS A 232 18.74 0.32 -23.84
CA LYS A 232 17.85 1.21 -24.58
C LYS A 232 16.42 1.19 -24.04
N ALA A 233 15.93 0.03 -23.58
CA ALA A 233 14.60 -0.07 -22.98
C ALA A 233 14.52 0.69 -21.64
N TYR A 234 15.57 0.63 -20.82
CA TYR A 234 15.67 1.40 -19.56
C TYR A 234 15.79 2.90 -19.81
N ASP A 235 16.62 3.32 -20.77
CA ASP A 235 16.78 4.73 -21.12
C ASP A 235 15.43 5.30 -21.63
N HIS A 236 14.71 4.55 -22.47
CA HIS A 236 13.37 4.94 -22.92
C HIS A 236 12.36 5.03 -21.74
N ALA A 237 12.36 4.07 -20.83
CA ALA A 237 11.47 4.12 -19.67
C ALA A 237 11.76 5.35 -18.79
N GLN A 238 13.04 5.70 -18.59
CA GLN A 238 13.42 6.90 -17.85
C GLN A 238 12.98 8.18 -18.58
N GLU A 239 13.15 8.26 -19.91
CA GLU A 239 12.68 9.39 -20.70
C GLU A 239 11.16 9.59 -20.60
N VAL A 240 10.38 8.50 -20.57
CA VAL A 240 8.93 8.57 -20.38
C VAL A 240 8.60 9.11 -18.97
N ILE A 241 9.27 8.60 -17.94
CA ILE A 241 9.09 9.05 -16.56
C ILE A 241 9.42 10.54 -16.40
N ASP A 242 10.53 11.00 -16.98
CA ASP A 242 11.00 12.39 -16.86
C ASP A 242 10.04 13.40 -17.50
N ARG A 243 9.24 12.97 -18.49
CA ARG A 243 8.22 13.79 -19.16
C ARG A 243 6.90 13.88 -18.42
N LEU A 244 6.69 13.06 -17.38
CA LEU A 244 5.43 13.05 -16.65
C LEU A 244 5.16 14.39 -15.96
N ALA A 245 3.92 14.84 -16.03
CA ALA A 245 3.42 16.03 -15.36
C ALA A 245 2.35 15.67 -14.29
N ILE A 246 2.67 14.69 -13.44
CA ILE A 246 1.77 14.20 -12.39
C ILE A 246 1.84 15.16 -11.19
N ASP A 247 0.94 16.13 -11.19
CA ASP A 247 0.80 17.12 -10.10
C ASP A 247 -0.32 16.71 -9.14
N ILE A 248 -0.08 15.65 -8.39
CA ILE A 248 -0.95 15.19 -7.30
C ILE A 248 -0.12 14.95 -6.04
N PRO A 249 -0.73 15.09 -4.85
CA PRO A 249 0.02 14.93 -3.60
C PRO A 249 0.56 13.51 -3.43
N VAL A 250 1.86 13.40 -3.20
CA VAL A 250 2.53 12.10 -2.94
C VAL A 250 2.22 11.53 -1.57
N SER A 251 1.76 12.36 -0.63
CA SER A 251 1.22 11.94 0.65
C SER A 251 -0.23 12.38 0.80
N PRO A 252 -1.18 11.60 0.27
CA PRO A 252 -2.60 11.96 0.25
C PRO A 252 -3.20 12.20 1.63
N ILE A 253 -2.78 11.42 2.63
CA ILE A 253 -3.26 11.58 4.01
C ILE A 253 -2.86 12.95 4.57
N ASP A 254 -1.59 13.33 4.38
CA ASP A 254 -1.10 14.63 4.87
C ASP A 254 -1.72 15.79 4.13
N TRP A 255 -1.97 15.62 2.83
CA TRP A 255 -2.73 16.60 2.05
C TRP A 255 -4.13 16.81 2.60
N MET A 256 -4.90 15.73 2.79
CA MET A 256 -6.25 15.80 3.36
C MET A 256 -6.23 16.44 4.75
N ARG A 257 -5.26 16.09 5.60
CA ARG A 257 -5.10 16.70 6.93
C ARG A 257 -4.86 18.20 6.83
N ALA A 258 -3.97 18.61 5.94
CA ALA A 258 -3.66 20.02 5.73
C ALA A 258 -4.86 20.81 5.20
N GLU A 259 -5.64 20.25 4.27
CA GLU A 259 -6.87 20.90 3.76
C GLU A 259 -7.94 21.05 4.85
N ILE A 260 -8.21 19.99 5.61
CA ILE A 260 -9.17 20.01 6.72
C ILE A 260 -8.74 21.03 7.79
N ALA A 261 -7.45 21.05 8.15
CA ALA A 261 -6.91 22.01 9.11
C ALA A 261 -6.99 23.46 8.60
N ARG A 262 -6.71 23.73 7.31
CA ARG A 262 -6.89 25.05 6.69
C ARG A 262 -8.35 25.53 6.69
N ALA A 263 -9.29 24.61 6.65
CA ALA A 263 -10.71 24.91 6.78
C ALA A 263 -11.14 25.20 8.25
N GLY A 264 -10.21 25.11 9.21
CA GLY A 264 -10.45 25.43 10.61
C GLY A 264 -10.93 24.27 11.48
N PHE A 265 -10.83 23.03 10.98
CA PHE A 265 -11.28 21.83 11.70
C PHE A 265 -10.09 20.99 12.20
N SER A 266 -10.30 20.35 13.35
CA SER A 266 -9.33 19.42 13.93
C SER A 266 -9.44 18.04 13.30
N VAL A 267 -8.29 17.42 12.99
CA VAL A 267 -8.23 16.09 12.38
C VAL A 267 -7.09 15.27 12.98
N ALA A 268 -7.37 14.05 13.34
CA ALA A 268 -6.36 13.08 13.76
C ALA A 268 -6.23 11.94 12.75
N GLU A 269 -5.13 11.21 12.87
CA GLU A 269 -4.82 10.05 12.04
C GLU A 269 -4.57 8.83 12.93
N ILE A 270 -5.11 7.68 12.56
CA ILE A 270 -4.82 6.38 13.16
C ILE A 270 -4.28 5.45 12.08
N THR A 271 -2.97 5.45 11.89
CA THR A 271 -2.25 4.59 10.94
C THR A 271 -0.97 4.05 11.58
N GLY A 272 -0.26 3.20 10.87
CA GLY A 272 1.00 2.64 11.35
C GLY A 272 2.26 3.30 10.79
N ARG A 273 2.17 4.49 10.19
CA ARG A 273 3.34 5.20 9.64
C ARG A 273 4.02 6.09 10.69
N ASP A 274 5.32 6.30 10.53
CA ASP A 274 6.13 7.10 11.45
C ASP A 274 6.49 8.50 10.89
N LEU A 275 6.41 8.67 9.58
CA LEU A 275 6.75 9.91 8.88
C LEU A 275 5.55 10.49 8.15
N ALA A 276 5.48 11.80 8.12
CA ALA A 276 4.48 12.60 7.45
C ALA A 276 5.13 13.65 6.54
N VAL A 277 4.32 14.26 5.71
CA VAL A 277 4.68 15.43 4.91
C VAL A 277 3.92 16.64 5.43
N ASP A 278 4.64 17.66 5.83
CA ASP A 278 4.03 18.95 6.18
C ASP A 278 3.71 19.75 4.91
N TYR A 279 2.44 19.94 4.64
CA TYR A 279 1.89 20.74 3.56
C TYR A 279 1.42 22.13 4.03
N SER A 280 1.90 22.64 5.16
CA SER A 280 1.64 24.04 5.58
C SER A 280 2.00 25.02 4.46
N ASN A 281 3.06 24.73 3.73
CA ASN A 281 3.36 25.35 2.45
C ASN A 281 3.31 24.29 1.32
N PRO A 282 2.22 24.19 0.54
CA PRO A 282 2.07 23.20 -0.51
C PRO A 282 3.17 23.23 -1.59
N ARG A 283 3.82 24.41 -1.79
CA ARG A 283 4.90 24.58 -2.77
C ARG A 283 6.26 24.14 -2.25
N LYS A 284 6.39 23.91 -0.94
CA LYS A 284 7.63 23.49 -0.28
C LYS A 284 7.30 22.46 0.80
N PRO A 285 6.90 21.25 0.40
CA PRO A 285 6.61 20.20 1.39
C PRO A 285 7.88 19.84 2.17
N VAL A 286 7.72 19.63 3.47
CA VAL A 286 8.79 19.33 4.41
C VAL A 286 8.56 17.97 5.04
N LEU A 287 9.62 17.19 5.26
CA LEU A 287 9.55 15.96 6.01
C LEU A 287 9.23 16.26 7.47
N SER A 288 8.20 15.66 8.00
CA SER A 288 7.76 15.79 9.38
C SER A 288 7.74 14.44 10.06
N ALA A 289 8.03 14.39 11.35
CA ALA A 289 7.66 13.23 12.15
C ALA A 289 6.19 13.34 12.52
N ILE A 290 5.52 12.21 12.51
CA ILE A 290 4.22 12.09 13.11
C ILE A 290 4.42 12.14 14.63
N ASP A 291 3.62 12.93 15.33
CA ASP A 291 3.65 12.89 16.79
C ASP A 291 3.16 11.53 17.27
N LEU A 292 4.13 10.67 17.54
CA LEU A 292 3.89 9.29 17.95
C LEU A 292 3.21 9.19 19.33
N THR A 293 3.26 10.26 20.15
CA THR A 293 2.59 10.26 21.45
C THR A 293 1.09 10.39 21.30
N GLU A 294 0.61 11.17 20.32
CA GLU A 294 -0.82 11.28 20.02
C GLU A 294 -1.35 10.12 19.17
N GLN A 295 -0.56 9.61 18.23
CA GLN A 295 -1.02 8.57 17.28
C GLN A 295 -0.84 7.15 17.79
N ARG A 296 0.17 6.86 18.61
CA ARG A 296 0.34 5.55 19.23
C ARG A 296 -0.74 5.25 20.24
N ASP A 297 -1.32 6.26 20.86
CA ASP A 297 -2.49 6.08 21.68
C ASP A 297 -3.78 6.10 20.83
N LYS A 298 -3.98 5.01 20.13
CA LYS A 298 -5.20 4.71 19.36
C LYS A 298 -6.46 4.88 20.22
N VAL A 299 -6.36 4.56 21.52
CA VAL A 299 -7.46 4.67 22.47
C VAL A 299 -7.72 6.13 22.79
N ALA A 300 -6.69 6.95 23.03
CA ALA A 300 -6.85 8.37 23.29
C ALA A 300 -7.44 9.11 22.09
N SER A 301 -6.91 8.86 20.87
CA SER A 301 -7.45 9.46 19.64
C SER A 301 -8.91 9.06 19.41
N THR A 302 -9.26 7.80 19.64
CA THR A 302 -10.64 7.31 19.55
C THR A 302 -11.54 8.01 20.59
N ARG A 303 -11.07 8.15 21.82
CA ARG A 303 -11.82 8.84 22.89
C ARG A 303 -12.05 10.31 22.58
N ARG A 304 -11.01 11.03 22.15
CA ARG A 304 -11.10 12.44 21.76
C ARG A 304 -12.06 12.63 20.59
N PHE A 305 -11.99 11.74 19.59
CA PHE A 305 -12.94 11.76 18.47
C PHE A 305 -14.35 11.49 18.94
N ASN A 306 -14.62 10.45 19.71
CA ASN A 306 -15.96 10.13 20.22
C ASN A 306 -16.49 11.23 21.14
N GLY A 307 -15.64 11.87 21.94
CA GLY A 307 -15.98 12.99 22.82
C GLY A 307 -16.19 14.34 22.12
N GLY A 308 -15.93 14.42 20.80
CA GLY A 308 -16.14 15.67 20.04
C GLY A 308 -15.02 16.70 20.21
N GLU A 309 -13.85 16.31 20.70
CA GLU A 309 -12.63 17.13 20.73
C GLU A 309 -11.92 17.14 19.38
N LEU A 310 -12.16 16.11 18.56
CA LEU A 310 -11.70 16.02 17.18
C LEU A 310 -12.90 16.01 16.24
N ASP A 311 -12.81 16.81 15.19
CA ASP A 311 -13.88 16.97 14.21
C ASP A 311 -13.87 15.85 13.16
N ALA A 312 -12.68 15.42 12.73
CA ALA A 312 -12.51 14.38 11.71
C ALA A 312 -11.45 13.34 12.12
N LEU A 313 -11.53 12.16 11.51
CA LEU A 313 -10.55 11.09 11.70
C LEU A 313 -10.16 10.47 10.36
N ILE A 314 -8.86 10.25 10.17
CA ILE A 314 -8.33 9.48 9.03
C ILE A 314 -7.76 8.17 9.58
N LEU A 315 -8.12 7.03 8.98
CA LEU A 315 -7.64 5.73 9.42
C LEU A 315 -7.35 4.79 8.23
N ASN A 316 -6.48 3.84 8.45
CA ASN A 316 -6.26 2.73 7.54
C ASN A 316 -6.76 1.41 8.13
N VAL A 317 -6.66 0.32 7.36
CA VAL A 317 -7.10 -1.02 7.80
C VAL A 317 -6.47 -1.43 9.13
N ALA A 318 -5.16 -1.17 9.32
CA ALA A 318 -4.47 -1.47 10.58
C ALA A 318 -5.01 -0.62 11.75
N GLY A 319 -5.37 0.63 11.47
CA GLY A 319 -5.98 1.55 12.43
C GLY A 319 -7.41 1.18 12.80
N SER A 320 -8.19 0.62 11.88
CA SER A 320 -9.62 0.37 12.06
C SER A 320 -9.96 -0.81 12.98
N THR A 321 -9.03 -1.74 13.21
CA THR A 321 -9.29 -2.95 14.00
C THR A 321 -9.30 -2.65 15.51
N GLY A 322 -10.33 -3.11 16.20
CA GLY A 322 -10.44 -3.03 17.67
C GLY A 322 -10.80 -1.65 18.21
N ILE A 323 -11.37 -0.75 17.39
CA ILE A 323 -11.91 0.54 17.82
C ILE A 323 -13.42 0.59 17.64
N SER A 324 -14.08 1.41 18.44
CA SER A 324 -15.51 1.73 18.30
C SER A 324 -15.63 3.23 18.12
N LEU A 325 -16.10 3.65 16.95
CA LEU A 325 -16.30 5.05 16.60
C LEU A 325 -17.79 5.38 16.64
N HIS A 326 -18.13 6.46 17.30
CA HIS A 326 -19.50 6.95 17.40
C HIS A 326 -19.53 8.47 17.53
N ALA A 327 -20.67 9.07 17.21
CA ALA A 327 -20.91 10.48 17.50
C ALA A 327 -21.17 10.67 19.00
N SER A 328 -20.73 11.80 19.55
CA SER A 328 -21.15 12.24 20.88
C SER A 328 -22.50 12.95 20.81
N GLU A 329 -23.13 13.19 21.96
CA GLU A 329 -24.37 13.98 22.07
C GLU A 329 -24.27 15.37 21.42
N LYS A 330 -23.06 15.92 21.29
CA LYS A 330 -22.78 17.18 20.56
C LYS A 330 -23.21 17.12 19.09
N PHE A 331 -23.29 15.93 18.50
CA PHE A 331 -23.63 15.70 17.08
C PHE A 331 -24.98 14.97 16.92
N ALA A 332 -25.77 14.85 17.99
CA ALA A 332 -27.08 14.21 18.00
C ALA A 332 -28.19 15.13 17.50
#